data_41cfa02e117c3065e0adcb32a7625e16
#
_entry.id   41cfa02e117c3065e0adcb32a7625e16
#
_cell.length_a   1.000
_cell.length_b   1.000
_cell.length_c   1.000
_cell.angle_alpha   90.00
_cell.angle_beta   90.00
_cell.angle_gamma   90.00
#
_symmetry.space_group_name_H-M   'P 1'
#
loop_
_entity.id
_entity.type
_entity.pdbx_description
1 polymer ?
#
loop_
_entity_poly.entity_id
_entity_poly.type
_entity_poly.pdbx_seq_one_letter_code
_entity_poly.pdbx_strand_id
1 'polypeptide(L)'
;MNKAVFLDRDGVINRSHLVDGIVKPPAAIEEVEIIGGVIEAIKTLKAHNFIPVVVTNQPDVARGVILQSQVDAINTYIGAFTNIEFFYTCFHDDTDKCDCRKPAPGLIKRAATELNLDISNSYLVGDRWRDIAAGQAAGCQSFFIDYSYPEEAPKMPFIKVSSLMEAVRIMIGVGDVGE
;
A
#
# COMPACT_ATOMS: atom_id res chain seq x y z
N MET A 1 13.29 9.26 -15.41
CA MET A 1 12.12 9.16 -14.51
C MET A 1 12.53 8.37 -13.28
N ASN A 2 11.98 8.71 -12.12
CA ASN A 2 12.24 8.00 -10.87
C ASN A 2 11.45 6.68 -10.83
N LYS A 3 11.90 5.72 -10.01
CA LYS A 3 11.17 4.47 -9.74
C LYS A 3 10.50 4.52 -8.38
N ALA A 4 9.29 3.99 -8.27
CA ALA A 4 8.55 3.95 -7.02
C ALA A 4 8.23 2.53 -6.55
N VAL A 5 7.95 2.42 -5.27
CA VAL A 5 7.21 1.29 -4.71
C VAL A 5 5.93 1.85 -4.13
N PHE A 6 4.81 1.55 -4.79
CA PHE A 6 3.48 1.87 -4.30
C PHE A 6 3.11 0.88 -3.21
N LEU A 7 2.72 1.37 -2.08
CA LEU A 7 2.44 0.59 -0.88
C LEU A 7 0.99 0.80 -0.46
N ASP A 8 0.22 -0.26 -0.25
CA ASP A 8 -0.98 -0.08 0.57
C ASP A 8 -0.56 0.30 1.99
N ARG A 9 -1.47 0.92 2.72
CA ARG A 9 -1.22 1.35 4.09
C ARG A 9 -1.52 0.23 5.08
N ASP A 10 -2.78 -0.17 5.12
CA ASP A 10 -3.32 -1.08 6.13
C ASP A 10 -3.06 -2.55 5.71
N GLY A 11 -2.29 -3.29 6.48
CA GLY A 11 -1.82 -4.64 6.15
C GLY A 11 -0.43 -4.69 5.49
N VAL A 12 0.11 -3.55 5.03
CA VAL A 12 1.47 -3.48 4.46
C VAL A 12 2.40 -2.66 5.35
N ILE A 13 1.98 -1.48 5.79
CA ILE A 13 2.77 -0.57 6.64
C ILE A 13 2.36 -0.71 8.09
N ASN A 14 1.07 -0.60 8.38
CA ASN A 14 0.49 -0.80 9.69
C ASN A 14 -0.47 -1.99 9.70
N ARG A 15 -0.66 -2.58 10.88
CA ARG A 15 -1.59 -3.69 11.03
C ARG A 15 -3.02 -3.25 10.74
N SER A 16 -3.76 -4.15 10.10
CA SER A 16 -5.22 -4.13 10.08
C SER A 16 -5.76 -4.97 11.24
N HIS A 17 -6.93 -4.60 11.75
CA HIS A 17 -7.61 -5.33 12.81
C HIS A 17 -8.71 -6.19 12.21
N LEU A 18 -8.77 -7.47 12.60
CA LEU A 18 -9.88 -8.34 12.22
C LEU A 18 -10.95 -8.27 13.33
N VAL A 19 -12.08 -7.64 13.03
CA VAL A 19 -13.22 -7.49 13.94
C VAL A 19 -14.43 -8.15 13.31
N ASP A 20 -14.95 -9.20 13.93
CA ASP A 20 -16.11 -9.98 13.44
C ASP A 20 -15.95 -10.48 11.99
N GLY A 21 -14.74 -10.91 11.62
CA GLY A 21 -14.42 -11.36 10.26
C GLY A 21 -14.25 -10.25 9.22
N ILE A 22 -14.31 -8.98 9.64
CA ILE A 22 -14.12 -7.81 8.77
C ILE A 22 -12.75 -7.19 9.06
N VAL A 23 -11.97 -6.98 8.01
CA VAL A 23 -10.68 -6.28 8.10
C VAL A 23 -10.94 -4.78 8.23
N LYS A 24 -10.50 -4.18 9.33
CA LYS A 24 -10.67 -2.76 9.63
C LYS A 24 -9.33 -2.05 9.76
N PRO A 25 -9.19 -0.83 9.19
CA PRO A 25 -8.04 0.03 9.44
C PRO A 25 -8.13 0.62 10.86
N PRO A 26 -7.01 1.16 11.40
CA PRO A 26 -7.05 1.96 12.63
C PRO A 26 -7.92 3.21 12.42
N ALA A 27 -8.74 3.53 13.41
CA ALA A 27 -9.60 4.71 13.42
C ALA A 27 -9.00 5.90 14.19
N ALA A 28 -7.94 5.65 14.99
CA ALA A 28 -7.22 6.65 15.76
C ALA A 28 -5.71 6.37 15.74
N ILE A 29 -4.90 7.40 16.06
CA ILE A 29 -3.43 7.27 16.07
C ILE A 29 -2.97 6.21 17.08
N GLU A 30 -3.66 6.11 18.20
CA GLU A 30 -3.38 5.18 19.30
C GLU A 30 -3.54 3.71 18.89
N GLU A 31 -4.29 3.45 17.82
CA GLU A 31 -4.51 2.12 17.26
C GLU A 31 -3.47 1.75 16.19
N VAL A 32 -2.61 2.70 15.79
CA VAL A 32 -1.62 2.46 14.74
C VAL A 32 -0.48 1.61 15.27
N GLU A 33 -0.36 0.41 14.74
CA GLU A 33 0.76 -0.50 15.00
C GLU A 33 1.57 -0.70 13.72
N ILE A 34 2.77 -0.14 13.64
CA ILE A 34 3.67 -0.35 12.49
C ILE A 34 4.15 -1.80 12.47
N ILE A 35 4.01 -2.45 11.32
CA ILE A 35 4.40 -3.85 11.13
C ILE A 35 5.93 -3.99 11.26
N GLY A 36 6.38 -5.01 11.97
CA GLY A 36 7.81 -5.29 12.16
C GLY A 36 8.55 -5.41 10.82
N GLY A 37 9.73 -4.77 10.73
CA GLY A 37 10.55 -4.76 9.52
C GLY A 37 10.20 -3.68 8.49
N VAL A 38 9.07 -2.98 8.62
CA VAL A 38 8.64 -1.94 7.66
C VAL A 38 9.63 -0.78 7.62
N ILE A 39 10.07 -0.27 8.76
CA ILE A 39 11.02 0.86 8.82
C ILE A 39 12.31 0.51 8.07
N GLU A 40 12.83 -0.69 8.27
CA GLU A 40 14.04 -1.15 7.60
C GLU A 40 13.82 -1.35 6.09
N ALA A 41 12.66 -1.90 5.71
CA ALA A 41 12.27 -2.05 4.31
C ALA A 41 12.22 -0.69 3.60
N ILE A 42 11.61 0.34 4.21
CA ILE A 42 11.55 1.69 3.65
C ILE A 42 12.95 2.32 3.52
N LYS A 43 13.81 2.16 4.53
CA LYS A 43 15.21 2.61 4.44
C LYS A 43 15.95 1.94 3.29
N THR A 44 15.77 0.64 3.13
CA THR A 44 16.39 -0.15 2.05
C THR A 44 15.90 0.31 0.68
N LEU A 45 14.59 0.54 0.50
CA LEU A 45 14.04 1.09 -0.74
C LEU A 45 14.68 2.43 -1.11
N LYS A 46 14.73 3.36 -0.16
CA LYS A 46 15.33 4.69 -0.38
C LYS A 46 16.82 4.59 -0.73
N ALA A 47 17.57 3.69 -0.07
CA ALA A 47 18.98 3.45 -0.36
C ALA A 47 19.22 2.90 -1.78
N HIS A 48 18.22 2.24 -2.37
CA HIS A 48 18.25 1.73 -3.76
C HIS A 48 17.52 2.65 -4.75
N ASN A 49 17.34 3.93 -4.40
CA ASN A 49 16.73 4.96 -5.24
C ASN A 49 15.26 4.66 -5.66
N PHE A 50 14.51 3.93 -4.83
CA PHE A 50 13.08 3.83 -4.96
C PHE A 50 12.40 4.89 -4.09
N ILE A 51 11.32 5.48 -4.62
CA ILE A 51 10.46 6.41 -3.88
C ILE A 51 9.30 5.59 -3.29
N PRO A 52 9.19 5.45 -1.95
CA PRO A 52 8.03 4.84 -1.32
C PRO A 52 6.82 5.78 -1.43
N VAL A 53 5.71 5.30 -1.95
CA VAL A 53 4.47 6.06 -2.15
C VAL A 53 3.30 5.27 -1.59
N VAL A 54 2.59 5.80 -0.62
CA VAL A 54 1.38 5.17 -0.09
C VAL A 54 0.19 5.44 -1.00
N VAL A 55 -0.56 4.38 -1.33
CA VAL A 55 -1.81 4.42 -2.10
C VAL A 55 -2.89 3.65 -1.35
N THR A 56 -3.80 4.34 -0.67
CA THR A 56 -4.73 3.72 0.27
C THR A 56 -6.20 4.07 0.01
N ASN A 57 -7.09 3.09 0.22
CA ASN A 57 -8.55 3.29 0.21
C ASN A 57 -9.05 3.49 1.64
N GLN A 58 -9.74 4.59 1.90
CA GLN A 58 -10.30 4.92 3.20
C GLN A 58 -11.82 5.25 3.07
N PRO A 59 -12.66 4.26 2.74
CA PRO A 59 -14.07 4.50 2.42
C PRO A 59 -14.92 4.90 3.62
N ASP A 60 -14.43 4.65 4.83
CA ASP A 60 -15.16 4.97 6.06
C ASP A 60 -15.37 6.48 6.24
N VAL A 61 -14.62 7.31 5.51
CA VAL A 61 -14.88 8.75 5.42
C VAL A 61 -16.18 9.02 4.65
N ALA A 62 -16.36 8.43 3.47
CA ALA A 62 -17.61 8.57 2.70
C ALA A 62 -18.80 8.00 3.45
N ARG A 63 -18.59 6.96 4.25
CA ARG A 63 -19.61 6.32 5.09
C ARG A 63 -19.96 7.09 6.35
N GLY A 64 -19.23 8.18 6.66
CA GLY A 64 -19.42 8.98 7.87
C GLY A 64 -18.99 8.27 9.16
N VAL A 65 -18.19 7.22 9.09
CA VAL A 65 -17.67 6.45 10.23
C VAL A 65 -16.49 7.14 10.89
N ILE A 66 -15.61 7.75 10.06
CA ILE A 66 -14.42 8.47 10.50
C ILE A 66 -14.32 9.79 9.75
N LEU A 67 -13.72 10.82 10.35
CA LEU A 67 -13.46 12.09 9.69
C LEU A 67 -12.20 11.99 8.82
N GLN A 68 -12.20 12.71 7.69
CA GLN A 68 -11.00 12.81 6.84
C GLN A 68 -9.79 13.31 7.64
N SER A 69 -9.97 14.29 8.54
CA SER A 69 -8.90 14.80 9.39
C SER A 69 -8.25 13.75 10.29
N GLN A 70 -9.00 12.71 10.70
CA GLN A 70 -8.43 11.59 11.46
C GLN A 70 -7.56 10.71 10.58
N VAL A 71 -8.00 10.43 9.35
CA VAL A 71 -7.17 9.69 8.38
C VAL A 71 -5.90 10.47 8.04
N ASP A 72 -6.00 11.78 7.84
CA ASP A 72 -4.85 12.65 7.55
C ASP A 72 -3.86 12.67 8.74
N ALA A 73 -4.36 12.69 9.98
CA ALA A 73 -3.56 12.61 11.19
C ALA A 73 -2.82 11.25 11.29
N ILE A 74 -3.51 10.14 10.98
CA ILE A 74 -2.90 8.80 10.93
C ILE A 74 -1.81 8.75 9.85
N ASN A 75 -2.07 9.26 8.65
CA ASN A 75 -1.09 9.30 7.57
C ASN A 75 0.15 10.14 7.95
N THR A 76 -0.06 11.29 8.59
CA THR A 76 1.02 12.14 9.11
C THR A 76 1.87 11.41 10.14
N TYR A 77 1.23 10.73 11.09
CA TYR A 77 1.90 9.93 12.11
C TYR A 77 2.74 8.81 11.48
N ILE A 78 2.16 8.03 10.55
CA ILE A 78 2.86 6.96 9.84
C ILE A 78 4.05 7.54 9.05
N GLY A 79 3.86 8.65 8.34
CA GLY A 79 4.91 9.32 7.59
C GLY A 79 6.09 9.73 8.46
N ALA A 80 5.83 10.33 9.62
CA ALA A 80 6.86 10.71 10.58
C ALA A 80 7.63 9.51 11.13
N PHE A 81 6.93 8.38 11.36
CA PHE A 81 7.54 7.18 11.94
C PHE A 81 8.36 6.38 10.91
N THR A 82 7.90 6.31 9.66
CA THR A 82 8.50 5.52 8.58
C THR A 82 9.40 6.31 7.65
N ASN A 83 9.37 7.65 7.75
CA ASN A 83 10.00 8.57 6.82
C ASN A 83 9.46 8.42 5.38
N ILE A 84 8.17 8.11 5.22
CA ILE A 84 7.46 8.16 3.93
C ILE A 84 6.86 9.55 3.77
N GLU A 85 7.08 10.16 2.60
CA GLU A 85 6.66 11.54 2.34
C GLU A 85 5.36 11.65 1.53
N PHE A 86 5.05 10.62 0.72
CA PHE A 86 3.97 10.69 -0.26
C PHE A 86 2.82 9.75 0.09
N PHE A 87 1.64 10.34 0.33
CA PHE A 87 0.41 9.64 0.64
C PHE A 87 -0.69 10.06 -0.33
N TYR A 88 -1.25 9.10 -1.06
CA TYR A 88 -2.38 9.27 -1.95
C TYR A 88 -3.55 8.46 -1.41
N THR A 89 -4.59 9.15 -0.99
CA THR A 89 -5.74 8.56 -0.31
C THR A 89 -7.01 8.71 -1.15
N CYS A 90 -7.76 7.63 -1.30
CA CYS A 90 -9.10 7.66 -1.82
C CYS A 90 -10.09 7.59 -0.65
N PHE A 91 -10.96 8.58 -0.54
CA PHE A 91 -11.99 8.67 0.50
C PHE A 91 -13.38 8.20 0.02
N HIS A 92 -13.49 7.78 -1.24
CA HIS A 92 -14.76 7.36 -1.85
C HIS A 92 -15.14 5.93 -1.45
N ASP A 93 -16.46 5.64 -1.47
CA ASP A 93 -16.96 4.28 -1.36
C ASP A 93 -17.20 3.63 -2.76
N ASP A 94 -17.59 2.38 -2.80
CA ASP A 94 -17.81 1.64 -4.06
C ASP A 94 -18.96 2.25 -4.89
N THR A 95 -19.92 2.92 -4.24
CA THR A 95 -21.06 3.60 -4.91
C THR A 95 -20.66 4.87 -5.66
N ASP A 96 -19.52 5.50 -5.31
CA ASP A 96 -19.09 6.77 -5.90
C ASP A 96 -18.50 6.62 -7.30
N LYS A 97 -18.19 5.39 -7.73
CA LYS A 97 -17.66 5.06 -9.07
C LYS A 97 -16.49 5.95 -9.51
N CYS A 98 -15.62 6.33 -8.56
CA CYS A 98 -14.45 7.15 -8.86
C CYS A 98 -13.35 6.32 -9.56
N ASP A 99 -12.39 7.00 -10.18
CA ASP A 99 -11.23 6.39 -10.83
C ASP A 99 -10.06 6.11 -9.87
N CYS A 100 -10.12 6.65 -8.65
CA CYS A 100 -9.02 6.58 -7.68
C CYS A 100 -9.11 5.39 -6.71
N ARG A 101 -10.32 4.88 -6.42
CA ARG A 101 -10.50 3.75 -5.50
C ARG A 101 -9.99 2.45 -6.13
N LYS A 102 -9.00 1.81 -5.51
CA LYS A 102 -8.55 0.47 -5.90
C LYS A 102 -9.75 -0.51 -5.91
N PRO A 103 -9.96 -1.31 -6.99
CA PRO A 103 -8.98 -1.74 -7.98
C PRO A 103 -8.74 -0.78 -9.16
N ALA A 104 -9.34 0.41 -9.20
CA ALA A 104 -8.99 1.40 -10.21
C ALA A 104 -7.57 1.95 -9.98
N PRO A 105 -6.79 2.23 -11.05
CA PRO A 105 -5.38 2.63 -10.96
C PRO A 105 -5.17 4.13 -10.73
N GLY A 106 -6.20 4.92 -10.48
CA GLY A 106 -6.13 6.38 -10.51
C GLY A 106 -5.15 6.98 -9.52
N LEU A 107 -5.06 6.45 -8.26
CA LEU A 107 -4.06 6.94 -7.30
C LEU A 107 -2.63 6.72 -7.78
N ILE A 108 -2.34 5.56 -8.37
CA ILE A 108 -1.01 5.20 -8.90
C ILE A 108 -0.65 6.13 -10.05
N LYS A 109 -1.58 6.32 -11.00
CA LYS A 109 -1.38 7.18 -12.17
C LYS A 109 -1.20 8.65 -11.77
N ARG A 110 -1.98 9.13 -10.80
CA ARG A 110 -1.85 10.47 -10.25
C ARG A 110 -0.47 10.68 -9.62
N ALA A 111 -0.05 9.77 -8.73
CA ALA A 111 1.26 9.84 -8.12
C ALA A 111 2.38 9.79 -9.17
N ALA A 112 2.25 8.95 -10.20
CA ALA A 112 3.24 8.86 -11.26
C ALA A 112 3.38 10.17 -12.05
N THR A 113 2.28 10.84 -12.30
CA THR A 113 2.29 12.16 -12.98
C THR A 113 2.92 13.23 -12.10
N GLU A 114 2.48 13.35 -10.84
CA GLU A 114 2.92 14.41 -9.93
C GLU A 114 4.40 14.25 -9.52
N LEU A 115 4.89 13.03 -9.39
CA LEU A 115 6.27 12.73 -8.96
C LEU A 115 7.21 12.33 -10.11
N ASN A 116 6.75 12.41 -11.36
CA ASN A 116 7.50 12.02 -12.56
C ASN A 116 8.10 10.60 -12.44
N LEU A 117 7.22 9.60 -12.18
CA LEU A 117 7.60 8.22 -11.96
C LEU A 117 7.47 7.37 -13.23
N ASP A 118 8.36 6.41 -13.38
CA ASP A 118 8.29 5.36 -14.39
C ASP A 118 7.49 4.17 -13.82
N ILE A 119 6.21 4.08 -14.18
CA ILE A 119 5.32 3.02 -13.70
C ILE A 119 5.81 1.64 -14.13
N SER A 120 6.34 1.51 -15.34
CA SER A 120 6.78 0.22 -15.89
C SER A 120 7.98 -0.38 -15.16
N ASN A 121 8.77 0.47 -14.50
CA ASN A 121 9.90 0.10 -13.66
C ASN A 121 9.61 0.31 -12.16
N SER A 122 8.33 0.44 -11.81
CA SER A 122 7.85 0.59 -10.44
C SER A 122 7.10 -0.66 -9.99
N TYR A 123 6.93 -0.80 -8.69
CA TYR A 123 6.30 -1.95 -8.06
C TYR A 123 5.09 -1.52 -7.24
N LEU A 124 4.18 -2.47 -6.99
CA LEU A 124 3.12 -2.32 -6.00
C LEU A 124 3.21 -3.45 -4.98
N VAL A 125 3.02 -3.14 -3.70
CA VAL A 125 2.87 -4.12 -2.62
C VAL A 125 1.52 -3.90 -1.96
N GLY A 126 0.72 -4.95 -1.87
CA GLY A 126 -0.59 -4.93 -1.24
C GLY A 126 -0.94 -6.27 -0.58
N ASP A 127 -1.93 -6.26 0.28
CA ASP A 127 -2.41 -7.44 1.00
C ASP A 127 -3.83 -7.88 0.57
N ARG A 128 -4.42 -7.14 -0.39
CA ARG A 128 -5.76 -7.44 -0.91
C ARG A 128 -5.77 -7.55 -2.43
N TRP A 129 -6.73 -8.31 -2.96
CA TRP A 129 -6.90 -8.47 -4.41
C TRP A 129 -7.05 -7.14 -5.15
N ARG A 130 -7.69 -6.13 -4.50
CA ARG A 130 -7.90 -4.80 -5.08
C ARG A 130 -6.59 -4.05 -5.33
N ASP A 131 -5.60 -4.27 -4.49
CA ASP A 131 -4.26 -3.68 -4.65
C ASP A 131 -3.60 -4.26 -5.88
N ILE A 132 -3.57 -5.58 -5.96
CA ILE A 132 -2.95 -6.31 -7.07
C ILE A 132 -3.60 -5.92 -8.41
N ALA A 133 -4.93 -5.87 -8.45
CA ALA A 133 -5.65 -5.45 -9.64
C ALA A 133 -5.34 -4.00 -10.03
N ALA A 134 -5.22 -3.07 -9.06
CA ALA A 134 -4.84 -1.68 -9.32
C ALA A 134 -3.41 -1.56 -9.87
N GLY A 135 -2.45 -2.30 -9.31
CA GLY A 135 -1.08 -2.36 -9.79
C GLY A 135 -0.99 -2.88 -11.23
N GLN A 136 -1.67 -3.99 -11.51
CA GLN A 136 -1.75 -4.56 -12.86
C GLN A 136 -2.38 -3.59 -13.85
N ALA A 137 -3.49 -2.94 -13.49
CA ALA A 137 -4.17 -1.95 -14.34
C ALA A 137 -3.33 -0.69 -14.57
N ALA A 138 -2.42 -0.36 -13.66
CA ALA A 138 -1.46 0.71 -13.82
C ALA A 138 -0.23 0.32 -14.66
N GLY A 139 0.12 -0.97 -14.73
CA GLY A 139 1.31 -1.49 -15.39
C GLY A 139 2.50 -1.74 -14.46
N CYS A 140 2.27 -1.82 -13.14
CA CYS A 140 3.28 -2.19 -12.15
C CYS A 140 3.41 -3.71 -12.02
N GLN A 141 4.60 -4.20 -11.72
CA GLN A 141 4.75 -5.53 -11.15
C GLN A 141 4.23 -5.51 -9.70
N SER A 142 3.42 -6.52 -9.34
CA SER A 142 2.72 -6.54 -8.05
C SER A 142 3.22 -7.64 -7.13
N PHE A 143 3.34 -7.33 -5.84
CA PHE A 143 3.68 -8.23 -4.75
C PHE A 143 2.48 -8.35 -3.81
N PHE A 144 2.10 -9.56 -3.46
CA PHE A 144 0.95 -9.87 -2.62
C PHE A 144 1.38 -10.43 -1.27
N ILE A 145 1.06 -9.73 -0.19
CA ILE A 145 1.20 -10.24 1.17
C ILE A 145 -0.10 -10.94 1.54
N ASP A 146 -0.06 -12.28 1.66
CA ASP A 146 -1.25 -13.08 1.87
C ASP A 146 -1.50 -13.35 3.35
N TYR A 147 -2.52 -12.68 3.90
CA TYR A 147 -3.05 -12.94 5.24
C TYR A 147 -4.22 -13.91 5.26
N SER A 148 -4.56 -14.52 4.12
CA SER A 148 -5.70 -15.45 3.99
C SER A 148 -7.03 -14.83 4.44
N TYR A 149 -7.26 -13.56 4.09
CA TYR A 149 -8.53 -12.91 4.36
C TYR A 149 -9.70 -13.64 3.67
N PRO A 150 -10.89 -13.67 4.27
CA PRO A 150 -12.06 -14.29 3.67
C PRO A 150 -12.66 -13.42 2.56
N GLU A 151 -11.90 -13.21 1.49
CA GLU A 151 -12.29 -12.41 0.33
C GLU A 151 -11.82 -13.04 -1.00
N GLU A 152 -12.16 -12.42 -2.12
CA GLU A 152 -11.70 -12.85 -3.44
C GLU A 152 -10.17 -12.86 -3.51
N ALA A 153 -9.61 -13.95 -4.07
CA ALA A 153 -8.16 -14.05 -4.29
C ALA A 153 -7.72 -13.14 -5.46
N PRO A 154 -6.52 -12.55 -5.40
CA PRO A 154 -5.99 -11.77 -6.51
C PRO A 154 -5.75 -12.63 -7.74
N LYS A 155 -5.89 -12.03 -8.94
CA LYS A 155 -5.60 -12.70 -10.22
C LYS A 155 -4.15 -12.51 -10.60
N MET A 156 -3.55 -13.59 -11.13
CA MET A 156 -2.17 -13.52 -11.68
C MET A 156 -2.06 -12.49 -12.82
N PRO A 157 -0.86 -11.91 -13.09
CA PRO A 157 0.42 -12.22 -12.45
C PRO A 157 0.71 -11.37 -11.20
N PHE A 158 1.25 -11.98 -10.16
CA PHE A 158 1.82 -11.33 -8.99
C PHE A 158 2.87 -12.24 -8.34
N ILE A 159 3.71 -11.67 -7.46
CA ILE A 159 4.66 -12.43 -6.64
C ILE A 159 4.08 -12.48 -5.21
N LYS A 160 3.90 -13.70 -4.68
CA LYS A 160 3.46 -13.88 -3.29
C LYS A 160 4.66 -13.76 -2.36
N VAL A 161 4.49 -12.99 -1.29
CA VAL A 161 5.50 -12.74 -0.26
C VAL A 161 4.88 -12.77 1.13
N SER A 162 5.70 -12.95 2.15
CA SER A 162 5.27 -12.97 3.55
C SER A 162 5.35 -11.59 4.24
N SER A 163 6.09 -10.65 3.65
CA SER A 163 6.32 -9.33 4.24
C SER A 163 6.80 -8.30 3.20
N LEU A 164 6.70 -7.02 3.57
CA LEU A 164 7.29 -5.94 2.79
C LEU A 164 8.81 -6.13 2.61
N MET A 165 9.52 -6.56 3.65
CA MET A 165 10.97 -6.76 3.58
C MET A 165 11.33 -7.87 2.57
N GLU A 166 10.58 -8.96 2.49
CA GLU A 166 10.78 -9.99 1.47
C GLU A 166 10.56 -9.44 0.06
N ALA A 167 9.49 -8.69 -0.15
CA ALA A 167 9.25 -8.01 -1.43
C ALA A 167 10.44 -7.12 -1.83
N VAL A 168 10.95 -6.32 -0.88
CA VAL A 168 12.09 -5.42 -1.11
C VAL A 168 13.34 -6.20 -1.50
N ARG A 169 13.66 -7.29 -0.81
CA ARG A 169 14.82 -8.15 -1.16
C ARG A 169 14.74 -8.65 -2.61
N ILE A 170 13.57 -9.10 -3.02
CA ILE A 170 13.35 -9.56 -4.41
C ILE A 170 13.53 -8.39 -5.39
N MET A 171 12.96 -7.21 -5.10
CA MET A 171 13.06 -6.03 -5.97
C MET A 171 14.50 -5.57 -6.20
N ILE A 172 15.37 -5.69 -5.19
CA ILE A 172 16.78 -5.27 -5.26
C ILE A 172 17.73 -6.39 -5.67
N GLY A 173 17.20 -7.59 -5.98
CA GLY A 173 18.00 -8.73 -6.45
C GLY A 173 18.84 -9.41 -5.36
N VAL A 174 18.53 -9.17 -4.09
CA VAL A 174 19.11 -9.92 -2.96
C VAL A 174 18.21 -11.13 -2.73
N GLY A 175 18.51 -12.24 -3.41
CA GLY A 175 17.85 -13.53 -3.16
C GLY A 175 18.10 -13.98 -1.71
N ASP A 176 17.17 -14.75 -1.13
CA ASP A 176 17.43 -15.46 0.12
C ASP A 176 18.73 -16.24 -0.01
N VAL A 177 19.78 -15.80 0.71
CA VAL A 177 20.92 -16.66 1.00
C VAL A 177 20.38 -17.60 2.07
N GLY A 178 19.77 -18.72 1.61
CA GLY A 178 19.27 -19.74 2.48
C GLY A 178 20.37 -20.20 3.43
N GLU A 179 20.11 -20.11 4.72
CA GLU A 179 20.73 -20.96 5.73
C GLU A 179 19.91 -22.25 5.88
#